data_8ed6dc9ab5dbf9c2a9a157a4874f4ab3
#
_entry.id   8ed6dc9ab5dbf9c2a9a157a4874f4ab3
#
_cell.length_a   1.000
_cell.length_b   1.000
_cell.length_c   1.000
_cell.angle_alpha   90.00
_cell.angle_beta   90.00
_cell.angle_gamma   90.00
#
_symmetry.space_group_name_H-M   'P 1'
#
loop_
_entity.id
_entity.type
_entity.pdbx_description
1 polymer ?
#
loop_
_entity_poly.entity_id
_entity_poly.type
_entity_poly.pdbx_seq_one_letter_code
_entity_poly.pdbx_strand_id
1 'polypeptide(L)'
;KEKFAYPVHWGIDLQSEHERYIAEKHVNGPTVLMNYPKEIKAFYMRLSDDEKTVAAMDVLAPGIGEIIGGSQREERLEVLDRRMAAVGLDPAHYSWYRDLRRYGTVPHAGFGLGFERTVSYITGLSNVRDVIPFPRTPGTARY
;
A
#
# COMPACT_ATOMS: atom_id res chain seq x y z
N LYS A 1 15.59 20.27 -12.47
CA LYS A 1 15.23 18.83 -12.39
C LYS A 1 15.81 18.29 -11.09
N GLU A 2 14.96 17.78 -10.20
CA GLU A 2 15.39 17.11 -8.98
C GLU A 2 16.19 15.86 -9.36
N LYS A 3 17.27 15.59 -8.63
CA LYS A 3 18.03 14.35 -8.79
C LYS A 3 17.73 13.44 -7.61
N PHE A 4 17.11 12.32 -7.88
CA PHE A 4 16.88 11.26 -6.90
C PHE A 4 18.03 10.26 -6.89
N ALA A 5 18.28 9.63 -5.75
CA ALA A 5 19.23 8.53 -5.63
C ALA A 5 18.73 7.30 -6.42
N TYR A 6 17.40 7.10 -6.43
CA TYR A 6 16.74 6.05 -7.21
C TYR A 6 16.04 6.66 -8.43
N PRO A 7 16.45 6.29 -9.67
CA PRO A 7 15.84 6.83 -10.89
C PRO A 7 14.36 6.47 -11.00
N VAL A 8 13.54 7.45 -11.35
CA VAL A 8 12.09 7.25 -11.51
C VAL A 8 11.76 6.81 -12.93
N HIS A 9 11.01 5.71 -13.06
CA HIS A 9 10.41 5.24 -14.30
C HIS A 9 9.09 4.53 -14.01
N TRP A 10 8.28 4.29 -15.02
CA TRP A 10 7.02 3.56 -14.86
C TRP A 10 7.27 2.14 -14.32
N GLY A 11 6.49 1.73 -13.32
CA GLY A 11 6.59 0.41 -12.70
C GLY A 11 7.51 0.33 -11.48
N ILE A 12 8.23 1.40 -11.15
CA ILE A 12 9.01 1.45 -9.92
C ILE A 12 8.10 1.54 -8.69
N ASP A 13 8.51 0.86 -7.64
CA ASP A 13 7.98 1.12 -6.29
C ASP A 13 8.66 2.38 -5.73
N LEU A 14 7.84 3.38 -5.37
CA LEU A 14 8.36 4.66 -4.89
C LEU A 14 9.11 4.49 -3.58
N GLN A 15 10.29 5.07 -3.52
CA GLN A 15 11.09 5.11 -2.30
C GLN A 15 10.73 6.33 -1.46
N SER A 16 11.10 6.32 -0.19
CA SER A 16 10.80 7.40 0.76
C SER A 16 11.24 8.79 0.25
N GLU A 17 12.30 8.89 -0.54
CA GLU A 17 12.73 10.16 -1.14
C GLU A 17 11.70 10.72 -2.14
N HIS A 18 11.06 9.84 -2.91
CA HIS A 18 10.03 10.21 -3.88
C HIS A 18 8.75 10.65 -3.17
N GLU A 19 8.31 9.89 -2.18
CA GLU A 19 7.13 10.21 -1.37
C GLU A 19 7.28 11.55 -0.66
N ARG A 20 8.44 11.77 -0.03
CA ARG A 20 8.77 13.04 0.61
C ARG A 20 8.79 14.19 -0.38
N TYR A 21 9.41 14.00 -1.54
CA TYR A 21 9.42 15.03 -2.58
C TYR A 21 7.99 15.42 -2.98
N ILE A 22 7.12 14.43 -3.20
CA ILE A 22 5.73 14.68 -3.58
C ILE A 22 4.99 15.46 -2.48
N ALA A 23 5.05 14.97 -1.23
CA ALA A 23 4.30 15.56 -0.14
C ALA A 23 4.90 16.89 0.36
N GLU A 24 6.23 17.03 0.41
CA GLU A 24 6.90 18.17 1.05
C GLU A 24 7.29 19.28 0.07
N LYS A 25 7.60 18.91 -1.20
CA LYS A 25 8.11 19.87 -2.19
C LYS A 25 7.13 20.17 -3.30
N HIS A 26 6.49 19.14 -3.85
CA HIS A 26 5.58 19.31 -4.99
C HIS A 26 4.20 19.81 -4.57
N VAL A 27 3.56 19.14 -3.61
CA VAL A 27 2.22 19.48 -3.11
C VAL A 27 2.28 20.39 -1.88
N ASN A 28 3.31 20.22 -1.05
CA ASN A 28 3.50 20.90 0.23
C ASN A 28 2.31 20.66 1.19
N GLY A 29 1.93 19.41 1.35
CA GLY A 29 0.81 18.98 2.18
C GLY A 29 0.49 17.49 2.03
N PRO A 30 -0.49 16.98 2.79
CA PRO A 30 -0.96 15.61 2.64
C PRO A 30 -1.43 15.35 1.21
N THR A 31 -1.04 14.20 0.68
CA THR A 31 -1.24 13.85 -0.73
C THR A 31 -1.74 12.42 -0.85
N VAL A 32 -2.72 12.21 -1.71
CA VAL A 32 -3.21 10.87 -2.05
C VAL A 32 -2.63 10.45 -3.39
N LEU A 33 -1.81 9.41 -3.39
CA LEU A 33 -1.36 8.73 -4.61
C LEU A 33 -2.33 7.60 -4.93
N MET A 34 -2.69 7.47 -6.20
CA MET A 34 -3.68 6.50 -6.67
C MET A 34 -3.22 5.78 -7.93
N ASN A 35 -3.86 4.63 -8.21
CA ASN A 35 -3.69 3.91 -9.47
C ASN A 35 -2.25 3.45 -9.72
N TYR A 36 -1.77 2.64 -8.80
CA TYR A 36 -0.42 2.07 -8.86
C TYR A 36 -0.27 1.02 -9.95
N PRO A 37 0.94 0.85 -10.51
CA PRO A 37 1.24 -0.28 -11.39
C PRO A 37 0.89 -1.61 -10.74
N LYS A 38 0.22 -2.50 -11.49
CA LYS A 38 -0.27 -3.79 -10.96
C LYS A 38 0.83 -4.73 -10.50
N GLU A 39 2.03 -4.57 -11.07
CA GLU A 39 3.18 -5.43 -10.81
C GLU A 39 3.75 -5.27 -9.39
N ILE A 40 3.59 -4.07 -8.81
CA ILE A 40 4.15 -3.73 -7.50
C ILE A 40 3.11 -3.78 -6.37
N LYS A 41 1.87 -4.15 -6.67
CA LYS A 41 0.79 -4.22 -5.69
C LYS A 41 0.17 -5.62 -5.64
N ALA A 42 -0.46 -5.92 -4.51
CA ALA A 42 -0.98 -7.24 -4.20
C ALA A 42 -2.07 -7.72 -5.19
N PHE A 43 -2.14 -9.03 -5.38
CA PHE A 43 -3.03 -9.69 -6.33
C PHE A 43 -4.52 -9.41 -6.10
N TYR A 44 -4.90 -9.13 -4.87
CA TYR A 44 -6.29 -8.91 -4.46
C TYR A 44 -6.81 -7.49 -4.70
N MET A 45 -5.96 -6.59 -5.13
CA MET A 45 -6.37 -5.22 -5.46
C MET A 45 -7.06 -5.19 -6.82
N ARG A 46 -8.16 -4.43 -6.92
CA ARG A 46 -8.96 -4.37 -8.12
C ARG A 46 -8.14 -3.89 -9.32
N LEU A 47 -8.07 -4.73 -10.35
CA LEU A 47 -7.42 -4.39 -11.60
C LEU A 47 -8.27 -3.35 -12.34
N SER A 48 -7.66 -2.24 -12.71
CA SER A 48 -8.30 -1.19 -13.49
C SER A 48 -8.60 -1.66 -14.93
N ASP A 49 -9.48 -0.95 -15.62
CA ASP A 49 -9.92 -1.36 -16.96
C ASP A 49 -8.80 -1.25 -18.01
N ASP A 50 -7.74 -0.48 -17.72
CA ASP A 50 -6.53 -0.39 -18.54
C ASP A 50 -5.62 -1.62 -18.44
N GLU A 51 -5.91 -2.53 -17.51
CA GLU A 51 -5.11 -3.70 -17.14
C GLU A 51 -3.64 -3.42 -16.78
N LYS A 52 -3.27 -2.16 -16.58
CA LYS A 52 -1.91 -1.74 -16.21
C LYS A 52 -1.81 -1.33 -14.74
N THR A 53 -2.90 -0.79 -14.21
CA THR A 53 -2.96 -0.27 -12.85
C THR A 53 -3.94 -1.04 -11.99
N VAL A 54 -3.85 -0.82 -10.69
CA VAL A 54 -4.83 -1.29 -9.70
C VAL A 54 -5.40 -0.11 -8.92
N ALA A 55 -6.64 -0.23 -8.47
CA ALA A 55 -7.33 0.78 -7.67
C ALA A 55 -6.80 0.80 -6.23
N ALA A 56 -5.51 1.04 -6.09
CA ALA A 56 -4.82 1.27 -4.83
C ALA A 56 -4.71 2.76 -4.53
N MET A 57 -4.59 3.10 -3.28
CA MET A 57 -4.28 4.45 -2.82
C MET A 57 -3.37 4.41 -1.61
N ASP A 58 -2.45 5.36 -1.53
CA ASP A 58 -1.64 5.63 -0.35
C ASP A 58 -1.77 7.11 0.01
N VAL A 59 -1.96 7.41 1.29
CA VAL A 59 -1.96 8.79 1.79
C VAL A 59 -0.60 9.09 2.37
N LEU A 60 0.07 10.06 1.77
CA LEU A 60 1.38 10.55 2.19
C LEU A 60 1.20 11.81 3.04
N ALA A 61 1.91 11.88 4.16
CA ALA A 61 1.97 13.07 4.98
C ALA A 61 3.40 13.64 5.04
N PRO A 62 3.58 14.96 5.03
CA PRO A 62 4.89 15.60 5.16
C PRO A 62 5.63 15.12 6.42
N GLY A 63 6.92 14.81 6.30
CA GLY A 63 7.77 14.36 7.40
C GLY A 63 7.64 12.87 7.78
N ILE A 64 6.56 12.19 7.35
CA ILE A 64 6.28 10.80 7.69
C ILE A 64 6.31 9.87 6.48
N GLY A 65 5.87 10.33 5.30
CA GLY A 65 5.58 9.48 4.16
C GLY A 65 4.19 8.83 4.26
N GLU A 66 4.04 7.59 3.82
CA GLU A 66 2.76 6.88 3.87
C GLU A 66 2.25 6.69 5.30
N ILE A 67 1.01 7.13 5.58
CA ILE A 67 0.30 6.90 6.85
C ILE A 67 -0.96 6.05 6.67
N ILE A 68 -1.54 6.04 5.47
CA ILE A 68 -2.68 5.19 5.12
C ILE A 68 -2.35 4.49 3.81
N GLY A 69 -2.57 3.19 3.77
CA GLY A 69 -2.57 2.41 2.53
C GLY A 69 -3.90 1.69 2.35
N GLY A 70 -4.44 1.68 1.15
CA GLY A 70 -5.73 1.07 0.87
C GLY A 70 -5.94 0.70 -0.58
N SER A 71 -7.04 -0.01 -0.83
CA SER A 71 -7.46 -0.31 -2.20
C SER A 71 -8.93 -0.71 -2.25
N GLN A 72 -9.53 -0.54 -3.42
CA GLN A 72 -10.67 -1.36 -3.78
C GLN A 72 -10.20 -2.82 -3.94
N ARG A 73 -11.03 -3.77 -3.53
CA ARG A 73 -10.73 -5.20 -3.65
C ARG A 73 -11.24 -5.74 -4.97
N GLU A 74 -10.54 -6.74 -5.52
CA GLU A 74 -11.02 -7.42 -6.72
C GLU A 74 -12.24 -8.28 -6.39
N GLU A 75 -13.39 -7.88 -6.88
CA GLU A 75 -14.67 -8.57 -6.69
C GLU A 75 -14.97 -9.59 -7.80
N ARG A 76 -14.29 -9.50 -8.94
CA ARG A 76 -14.49 -10.38 -10.10
C ARG A 76 -13.65 -11.64 -9.91
N LEU A 77 -14.29 -12.78 -9.65
CA LEU A 77 -13.61 -14.04 -9.35
C LEU A 77 -12.62 -14.46 -10.43
N GLU A 78 -12.99 -14.35 -11.70
CA GLU A 78 -12.12 -14.73 -12.83
C GLU A 78 -10.84 -13.86 -12.91
N VAL A 79 -10.97 -12.57 -12.61
CA VAL A 79 -9.83 -11.65 -12.59
C VAL A 79 -8.93 -11.95 -11.39
N LEU A 80 -9.53 -12.21 -10.23
CA LEU A 80 -8.81 -12.62 -9.03
C LEU A 80 -7.98 -13.88 -9.28
N ASP A 81 -8.61 -14.91 -9.88
CA ASP A 81 -7.94 -16.18 -10.20
C ASP A 81 -6.78 -15.98 -11.18
N ARG A 82 -6.98 -15.16 -12.21
CA ARG A 82 -5.93 -14.80 -13.17
C ARG A 82 -4.76 -14.08 -12.49
N ARG A 83 -5.06 -13.15 -11.57
CA ARG A 83 -4.04 -12.43 -10.80
C ARG A 83 -3.26 -13.36 -9.86
N MET A 84 -3.95 -14.28 -9.19
CA MET A 84 -3.30 -15.29 -8.34
C MET A 84 -2.36 -16.17 -9.14
N ALA A 85 -2.81 -16.66 -10.29
CA ALA A 85 -1.98 -17.48 -11.19
C ALA A 85 -0.74 -16.73 -11.68
N ALA A 86 -0.88 -15.43 -12.01
CA ALA A 86 0.23 -14.59 -12.47
C ALA A 86 1.35 -14.41 -11.43
N VAL A 87 1.04 -14.52 -10.13
CA VAL A 87 2.02 -14.45 -9.04
C VAL A 87 2.36 -15.82 -8.44
N GLY A 88 1.94 -16.90 -9.09
CA GLY A 88 2.28 -18.27 -8.70
C GLY A 88 1.60 -18.79 -7.43
N LEU A 89 0.46 -18.22 -7.05
CA LEU A 89 -0.31 -18.67 -5.89
C LEU A 89 -1.22 -19.85 -6.27
N ASP A 90 -1.25 -20.86 -5.40
CA ASP A 90 -2.17 -21.99 -5.54
C ASP A 90 -3.59 -21.57 -5.07
N PRO A 91 -4.60 -21.57 -5.97
CA PRO A 91 -5.98 -21.22 -5.62
C PRO A 91 -6.59 -22.10 -4.52
N ALA A 92 -6.07 -23.32 -4.32
CA ALA A 92 -6.59 -24.21 -3.27
C ALA A 92 -6.34 -23.64 -1.86
N HIS A 93 -5.19 -23.02 -1.64
CA HIS A 93 -4.88 -22.39 -0.36
C HIS A 93 -5.71 -21.13 -0.07
N TYR A 94 -6.34 -20.56 -1.10
CA TYR A 94 -7.17 -19.36 -1.03
C TYR A 94 -8.64 -19.64 -1.33
N SER A 95 -9.09 -20.90 -1.22
CA SER A 95 -10.47 -21.29 -1.49
C SER A 95 -11.48 -20.45 -0.71
N TRP A 96 -11.25 -20.26 0.59
CA TRP A 96 -12.07 -19.44 1.47
C TRP A 96 -12.16 -17.96 1.00
N TYR A 97 -11.08 -17.41 0.47
CA TYR A 97 -11.04 -16.04 -0.03
C TYR A 97 -11.75 -15.91 -1.39
N ARG A 98 -11.64 -16.94 -2.23
CA ARG A 98 -12.34 -17.04 -3.52
C ARG A 98 -13.84 -17.20 -3.30
N ASP A 99 -14.24 -17.96 -2.29
CA ASP A 99 -15.64 -18.21 -1.97
C ASP A 99 -16.40 -16.94 -1.58
N LEU A 100 -15.72 -15.92 -1.04
CA LEU A 100 -16.29 -14.58 -0.84
C LEU A 100 -16.66 -13.85 -2.16
N ARG A 101 -16.32 -14.41 -3.30
CA ARG A 101 -16.70 -13.92 -4.64
C ARG A 101 -17.64 -14.90 -5.33
N ARG A 102 -17.45 -16.20 -5.10
CA ARG A 102 -18.24 -17.26 -5.70
C ARG A 102 -19.71 -17.24 -5.26
N TYR A 103 -19.93 -17.03 -3.97
CA TYR A 103 -21.27 -17.13 -3.36
C TYR A 103 -21.95 -15.78 -3.16
N GLY A 104 -21.44 -14.76 -3.75
CA GLY A 104 -21.98 -13.42 -3.74
C GLY A 104 -20.92 -12.40 -3.34
N THR A 105 -20.93 -11.27 -4.02
CA THR A 105 -19.97 -10.19 -3.78
C THR A 105 -20.60 -8.84 -4.10
N VAL A 106 -19.99 -7.80 -3.60
CA VAL A 106 -20.27 -6.39 -3.95
C VAL A 106 -18.95 -5.67 -4.13
N PRO A 107 -18.93 -4.55 -4.87
CA PRO A 107 -17.78 -3.66 -4.83
C PRO A 107 -17.47 -3.25 -3.39
N HIS A 108 -16.24 -3.48 -2.95
CA HIS A 108 -15.80 -3.17 -1.59
C HIS A 108 -14.36 -2.73 -1.57
N ALA A 109 -14.01 -1.98 -0.55
CA ALA A 109 -12.67 -1.43 -0.35
C ALA A 109 -12.27 -1.56 1.11
N GLY A 110 -10.99 -1.38 1.38
CA GLY A 110 -10.47 -1.32 2.73
C GLY A 110 -9.18 -0.53 2.77
N PHE A 111 -8.87 0.02 3.94
CA PHE A 111 -7.62 0.73 4.19
C PHE A 111 -7.07 0.36 5.56
N GLY A 112 -5.77 0.54 5.74
CA GLY A 112 -5.09 0.49 7.02
C GLY A 112 -4.52 1.86 7.36
N LEU A 113 -4.71 2.30 8.59
CA LEU A 113 -4.06 3.48 9.14
C LEU A 113 -2.90 3.02 10.03
N GLY A 114 -1.68 3.50 9.72
CA GLY A 114 -0.52 3.31 10.58
C GLY A 114 -0.66 4.12 11.86
N PHE A 115 -1.13 3.50 12.95
CA PHE A 115 -1.40 4.20 14.20
C PHE A 115 -0.14 4.87 14.75
N GLU A 116 0.97 4.16 14.80
CA GLU A 116 2.25 4.67 15.27
C GLU A 116 2.77 5.81 14.41
N ARG A 117 2.61 5.71 13.08
CA ARG A 117 2.95 6.79 12.16
C ARG A 117 2.08 8.02 12.38
N THR A 118 0.80 7.82 12.68
CA THR A 118 -0.12 8.92 13.02
C THR A 118 0.29 9.61 14.31
N VAL A 119 0.66 8.84 15.35
CA VAL A 119 1.16 9.40 16.61
C VAL A 119 2.45 10.17 16.36
N SER A 120 3.40 9.61 15.60
CA SER A 120 4.64 10.31 15.22
C SER A 120 4.35 11.63 14.49
N TYR A 121 3.39 11.63 13.56
CA TYR A 121 3.01 12.81 12.81
C TYR A 121 2.44 13.91 13.71
N ILE A 122 1.56 13.56 14.66
CA ILE A 122 0.92 14.51 15.58
C ILE A 122 1.92 15.05 16.60
N THR A 123 2.81 14.20 17.12
CA THR A 123 3.76 14.56 18.19
C THR A 123 5.06 15.18 17.64
N GLY A 124 5.35 15.02 16.35
CA GLY A 124 6.60 15.44 15.75
C GLY A 124 7.80 14.55 16.08
N LEU A 125 7.57 13.36 16.69
CA LEU A 125 8.63 12.40 16.97
C LEU A 125 9.08 11.71 15.69
N SER A 126 10.37 11.68 15.45
CA SER A 126 10.94 11.14 14.20
C SER A 126 11.13 9.62 14.20
N ASN A 127 11.19 9.00 15.38
CA ASN A 127 11.41 7.57 15.51
C ASN A 127 10.12 6.86 15.96
N VAL A 128 9.58 6.01 15.13
CA VAL A 128 8.37 5.22 15.42
C VAL A 128 8.51 4.37 16.70
N ARG A 129 9.72 3.96 17.07
CA ARG A 129 9.93 3.21 18.31
C ARG A 129 9.61 4.01 19.56
N ASP A 130 9.72 5.32 19.51
CA ASP A 130 9.46 6.19 20.67
C ASP A 130 7.96 6.39 20.93
N VAL A 131 7.11 5.98 19.99
CA VAL A 131 5.64 6.03 20.13
C VAL A 131 5.00 4.66 20.38
N ILE A 132 5.81 3.61 20.50
CA ILE A 132 5.37 2.25 20.80
C ILE A 132 5.74 1.93 22.26
N PRO A 133 4.79 1.53 23.13
CA PRO A 133 5.08 1.22 24.54
C PRO A 133 6.11 0.11 24.73
N PHE A 134 6.12 -0.89 23.83
CA PHE A 134 7.03 -2.03 23.87
C PHE A 134 7.61 -2.30 22.47
N PRO A 135 8.54 -1.45 22.00
CA PRO A 135 9.12 -1.62 20.67
C PRO A 135 9.96 -2.89 20.60
N ARG A 136 9.78 -3.67 19.53
CA ARG A 136 10.53 -4.90 19.30
C ARG A 136 11.45 -4.75 18.12
N THR A 137 12.70 -5.11 18.32
CA THR A 137 13.72 -5.14 17.27
C THR A 137 14.49 -6.44 17.32
N PRO A 138 15.23 -6.83 16.28
CA PRO A 138 16.10 -7.98 16.33
C PRO A 138 17.01 -7.93 17.59
N GLY A 139 17.02 -8.98 18.39
CA GLY A 139 17.78 -9.08 19.65
C GLY A 139 17.12 -8.47 20.89
N THR A 140 16.01 -7.75 20.77
CA THR A 140 15.31 -7.13 21.92
C THR A 140 13.91 -7.68 22.20
N ALA A 141 13.45 -8.66 21.44
CA ALA A 141 12.13 -9.29 21.61
C ALA A 141 12.21 -10.44 22.64
N ARG A 142 12.38 -10.11 23.92
CA ARG A 142 12.52 -11.11 25.00
C ARG A 142 11.21 -11.43 25.73
N TYR A 143 10.15 -10.66 25.51
CA TYR A 143 8.84 -10.79 26.14
C TYR A 143 7.72 -10.77 25.10
#